data_a9b29d001ac9b39e400e3ca99af81d8e
#
_entry.id   a9b29d001ac9b39e400e3ca99af81d8e
#
_cell.length_a   1.000
_cell.length_b   1.000
_cell.length_c   1.000
_cell.angle_alpha   90.00
_cell.angle_beta   90.00
_cell.angle_gamma   90.00
#
_symmetry.space_group_name_H-M   'P 1'
#
loop_
_entity.id
_entity.type
_entity.pdbx_description
1 polymer ?
#
loop_
_entity_poly.entity_id
_entity_poly.type
_entity_poly.pdbx_seq_one_letter_code
_entity_poly.pdbx_strand_id
1 'polypeptide(L)'
;PEAAATPLEAAQRGLAFYRHLQADDGHFPGEYGGPMFLLPGLIIGMYVTQTPIPAAWRVEIARYLWHRRHPDDGGWGIHIEGHSTVFGTALNYVVLRIVGVPPDHPMMVQARTTLWRLGGATGLPSWGKLWLALLNVYDWEGVHPIPPELWLLPDAVPIHPWRWWVHTRMVYLPMGYLYGQRFRAEETELVKALRAELYPTPYDEIHWPAQRNHVAAADLYAPHTRVLDALFCVLGQYERVHIGALREAGMRRAYELIVKEDINTSYQCLGPVNKMLNYIVRWIVDGPASEAMVRHLSLIHI
;
A
#
# COMPACT_ATOMS: atom_id res chain seq x y z
N PRO A 1 39.51 15.68 4.23
CA PRO A 1 39.65 16.04 2.81
C PRO A 1 39.48 17.56 2.67
N GLU A 2 40.36 18.21 1.94
CA GLU A 2 40.24 19.63 1.65
C GLU A 2 38.94 19.92 0.87
N ALA A 3 38.27 21.02 1.18
CA ALA A 3 37.11 21.47 0.45
C ALA A 3 37.48 21.75 -1.03
N ALA A 4 36.57 21.39 -1.96
CA ALA A 4 36.78 21.71 -3.37
C ALA A 4 36.69 23.22 -3.59
N ALA A 5 37.64 23.79 -4.36
CA ALA A 5 37.70 25.23 -4.61
C ALA A 5 36.62 25.70 -5.59
N THR A 6 36.11 24.83 -6.46
CA THR A 6 35.10 25.16 -7.46
C THR A 6 34.00 24.08 -7.53
N PRO A 7 32.78 24.42 -8.00
CA PRO A 7 31.73 23.43 -8.25
C PRO A 7 32.14 22.33 -9.22
N LEU A 8 32.93 22.65 -10.24
CA LEU A 8 33.45 21.67 -11.18
C LEU A 8 34.39 20.68 -10.51
N GLU A 9 35.32 21.18 -9.69
CA GLU A 9 36.22 20.32 -8.91
C GLU A 9 35.44 19.42 -7.94
N ALA A 10 34.41 19.93 -7.27
CA ALA A 10 33.54 19.15 -6.40
C ALA A 10 32.84 18.03 -7.17
N ALA A 11 32.31 18.34 -8.36
CA ALA A 11 31.66 17.33 -9.23
C ALA A 11 32.65 16.26 -9.71
N GLN A 12 33.86 16.65 -10.09
CA GLN A 12 34.94 15.74 -10.52
C GLN A 12 35.36 14.79 -9.38
N ARG A 13 35.54 15.33 -8.18
CA ARG A 13 35.84 14.52 -6.97
C ARG A 13 34.71 13.58 -6.62
N GLY A 14 33.45 14.04 -6.70
CA GLY A 14 32.27 13.22 -6.49
C GLY A 14 32.18 12.08 -7.51
N LEU A 15 32.39 12.37 -8.79
CA LEU A 15 32.40 11.36 -9.85
C LEU A 15 33.54 10.31 -9.65
N ALA A 16 34.74 10.80 -9.30
CA ALA A 16 35.85 9.91 -8.99
C ALA A 16 35.54 8.97 -7.82
N PHE A 17 34.89 9.49 -6.77
CA PHE A 17 34.44 8.66 -5.64
C PHE A 17 33.38 7.62 -6.07
N TYR A 18 32.39 8.05 -6.85
CA TYR A 18 31.31 7.15 -7.32
C TYR A 18 31.85 5.99 -8.16
N ARG A 19 32.90 6.19 -8.95
CA ARG A 19 33.55 5.12 -9.73
C ARG A 19 34.05 3.96 -8.87
N HIS A 20 34.44 4.22 -7.60
CA HIS A 20 34.86 3.17 -6.68
C HIS A 20 33.67 2.38 -6.10
N LEU A 21 32.45 2.90 -6.24
CA LEU A 21 31.22 2.22 -5.77
C LEU A 21 30.56 1.39 -6.88
N GLN A 22 31.03 1.52 -8.13
CA GLN A 22 30.46 0.79 -9.25
C GLN A 22 30.82 -0.71 -9.14
N ALA A 23 29.82 -1.58 -9.24
CA ALA A 23 30.01 -3.02 -9.28
C ALA A 23 30.58 -3.48 -10.63
N ASP A 24 31.10 -4.71 -10.69
CA ASP A 24 31.79 -5.27 -11.87
C ASP A 24 30.86 -5.37 -13.10
N ASP A 25 29.54 -5.50 -12.90
CA ASP A 25 28.52 -5.50 -13.94
C ASP A 25 28.09 -4.10 -14.40
N GLY A 26 28.68 -3.05 -13.81
CA GLY A 26 28.48 -1.64 -14.18
C GLY A 26 27.37 -0.92 -13.43
N HIS A 27 26.57 -1.58 -12.60
CA HIS A 27 25.55 -0.91 -11.78
C HIS A 27 26.20 -0.22 -10.55
N PHE A 28 25.49 0.77 -10.00
CA PHE A 28 25.84 1.37 -8.72
C PHE A 28 24.98 0.76 -7.62
N PRO A 29 25.54 -0.06 -6.73
CA PRO A 29 24.79 -0.62 -5.62
C PRO A 29 24.37 0.49 -4.67
N GLY A 30 23.06 0.76 -4.63
CA GLY A 30 22.43 1.70 -3.72
C GLY A 30 21.30 0.99 -3.01
N GLU A 31 21.37 0.91 -1.69
CA GLU A 31 20.23 0.46 -0.93
C GLU A 31 19.16 1.56 -0.94
N TYR A 32 18.03 1.29 -1.58
CA TYR A 32 16.80 2.01 -1.28
C TYR A 32 16.16 1.33 -0.06
N GLY A 33 16.88 1.36 1.04
CA GLY A 33 16.45 0.82 2.32
C GLY A 33 15.62 1.85 3.08
N GLY A 34 14.78 1.38 3.99
CA GLY A 34 14.10 2.22 4.94
C GLY A 34 12.59 2.13 4.94
N PRO A 35 11.86 2.38 3.83
CA PRO A 35 10.39 2.29 3.84
C PRO A 35 9.90 0.89 4.17
N MET A 36 9.07 0.76 5.22
CA MET A 36 8.53 -0.53 5.70
C MET A 36 7.14 -0.83 5.16
N PHE A 37 6.63 -0.02 4.21
CA PHE A 37 5.28 -0.14 3.65
C PHE A 37 5.23 -0.64 2.19
N LEU A 38 6.37 -0.75 1.51
CA LEU A 38 6.41 -1.23 0.13
C LEU A 38 6.25 -2.74 0.05
N LEU A 39 6.99 -3.46 0.89
CA LEU A 39 6.92 -4.92 1.00
C LEU A 39 5.49 -5.42 1.33
N PRO A 40 4.75 -4.84 2.28
CA PRO A 40 3.37 -5.24 2.51
C PRO A 40 2.48 -5.14 1.27
N GLY A 41 2.58 -4.06 0.51
CA GLY A 41 1.82 -3.92 -0.73
C GLY A 41 2.10 -5.04 -1.74
N LEU A 42 3.36 -5.40 -1.93
CA LEU A 42 3.77 -6.52 -2.78
C LEU A 42 3.16 -7.84 -2.31
N ILE A 43 3.37 -8.21 -1.07
CA ILE A 43 2.99 -9.53 -0.54
C ILE A 43 1.47 -9.68 -0.42
N ILE A 44 0.77 -8.63 0.02
CA ILE A 44 -0.71 -8.62 0.03
C ILE A 44 -1.24 -8.72 -1.41
N GLY A 45 -0.67 -7.96 -2.35
CA GLY A 45 -1.07 -8.03 -3.75
C GLY A 45 -0.87 -9.42 -4.36
N MET A 46 0.28 -10.06 -4.12
CA MET A 46 0.53 -11.44 -4.56
C MET A 46 -0.45 -12.43 -3.93
N TYR A 47 -0.74 -12.29 -2.64
CA TYR A 47 -1.71 -13.16 -1.95
C TYR A 47 -3.12 -13.00 -2.53
N VAL A 48 -3.59 -11.77 -2.68
CA VAL A 48 -4.92 -11.43 -3.20
C VAL A 48 -5.12 -11.95 -4.63
N THR A 49 -4.08 -11.89 -5.46
CA THR A 49 -4.09 -12.38 -6.85
C THR A 49 -3.70 -13.85 -6.98
N GLN A 50 -3.52 -14.56 -5.86
CA GLN A 50 -3.10 -15.96 -5.84
C GLN A 50 -1.77 -16.22 -6.55
N THR A 51 -0.93 -15.19 -6.66
CA THR A 51 0.40 -15.29 -7.25
C THR A 51 1.34 -16.03 -6.30
N PRO A 52 2.02 -17.08 -6.73
CA PRO A 52 2.92 -17.85 -5.87
C PRO A 52 4.06 -16.99 -5.32
N ILE A 53 4.27 -17.03 -3.99
CA ILE A 53 5.43 -16.42 -3.33
C ILE A 53 6.53 -17.49 -3.25
N PRO A 54 7.71 -17.28 -3.87
CA PRO A 54 8.79 -18.25 -3.85
C PRO A 54 9.21 -18.62 -2.42
N ALA A 55 9.56 -19.88 -2.19
CA ALA A 55 9.95 -20.36 -0.86
C ALA A 55 11.16 -19.61 -0.28
N ALA A 56 12.15 -19.30 -1.11
CA ALA A 56 13.31 -18.51 -0.71
C ALA A 56 12.91 -17.10 -0.23
N TRP A 57 11.96 -16.45 -0.91
CA TRP A 57 11.47 -15.14 -0.51
C TRP A 57 10.78 -15.18 0.86
N ARG A 58 10.00 -16.22 1.15
CA ARG A 58 9.32 -16.36 2.44
C ARG A 58 10.34 -16.34 3.60
N VAL A 59 11.47 -17.04 3.43
CA VAL A 59 12.52 -17.09 4.44
C VAL A 59 13.21 -15.73 4.60
N GLU A 60 13.60 -15.11 3.49
CA GLU A 60 14.32 -13.84 3.53
C GLU A 60 13.44 -12.68 4.01
N ILE A 61 12.17 -12.65 3.63
CA ILE A 61 11.19 -11.67 4.14
C ILE A 61 11.03 -11.82 5.66
N ALA A 62 10.86 -13.05 6.16
CA ALA A 62 10.73 -13.26 7.59
C ALA A 62 12.02 -12.83 8.33
N ARG A 63 13.20 -13.14 7.78
CA ARG A 63 14.49 -12.72 8.32
C ARG A 63 14.65 -11.21 8.31
N TYR A 64 14.34 -10.56 7.20
CA TYR A 64 14.41 -9.11 7.08
C TYR A 64 13.51 -8.42 8.11
N LEU A 65 12.24 -8.80 8.21
CA LEU A 65 11.30 -8.22 9.16
C LEU A 65 11.72 -8.51 10.62
N TRP A 66 12.27 -9.68 10.90
CA TRP A 66 12.85 -9.97 12.22
C TRP A 66 13.93 -8.96 12.61
N HIS A 67 14.86 -8.67 11.71
CA HIS A 67 15.98 -7.76 11.99
C HIS A 67 15.58 -6.27 11.99
N ARG A 68 14.47 -5.90 11.35
CA ARG A 68 14.01 -4.51 11.24
C ARG A 68 12.87 -4.15 12.21
N ARG A 69 12.49 -5.07 13.09
CA ARG A 69 11.52 -4.74 14.15
C ARG A 69 12.12 -3.77 15.16
N HIS A 70 11.29 -2.94 15.73
CA HIS A 70 11.72 -2.02 16.78
C HIS A 70 12.23 -2.80 18.00
N PRO A 71 13.42 -2.50 18.54
CA PRO A 71 14.05 -3.32 19.58
C PRO A 71 13.25 -3.32 20.89
N ASP A 72 12.60 -2.19 21.24
CA ASP A 72 11.94 -2.03 22.53
C ASP A 72 10.58 -2.72 22.60
N ASP A 73 9.81 -2.67 21.49
CA ASP A 73 8.41 -3.12 21.50
C ASP A 73 8.06 -4.17 20.43
N GLY A 74 9.00 -4.49 19.53
CA GLY A 74 8.83 -5.53 18.51
C GLY A 74 7.88 -5.21 17.37
N GLY A 75 7.36 -3.99 17.28
CA GLY A 75 6.59 -3.50 16.15
C GLY A 75 7.46 -2.95 15.01
N TRP A 76 6.83 -2.29 14.04
CA TRP A 76 7.51 -1.63 12.91
C TRP A 76 6.96 -0.21 12.72
N GLY A 77 7.86 0.71 12.39
CA GLY A 77 7.51 2.05 11.91
C GLY A 77 7.19 2.09 10.42
N ILE A 78 6.96 3.27 9.89
CA ILE A 78 6.89 3.51 8.44
C ILE A 78 8.28 3.37 7.81
N HIS A 79 9.32 3.62 8.58
CA HIS A 79 10.73 3.52 8.21
C HIS A 79 11.46 2.66 9.23
N ILE A 80 12.55 2.00 8.83
CA ILE A 80 13.37 1.13 9.69
C ILE A 80 13.93 1.83 10.93
N GLU A 81 14.07 3.15 10.90
CA GLU A 81 14.56 3.98 12.00
C GLU A 81 13.41 4.63 12.80
N GLY A 82 12.17 4.47 12.37
CA GLY A 82 11.01 5.07 13.00
C GLY A 82 10.47 4.25 14.18
N HIS A 83 9.82 4.94 15.09
CA HIS A 83 9.04 4.28 16.15
C HIS A 83 7.91 3.43 15.56
N SER A 84 7.45 2.44 16.32
CA SER A 84 6.35 1.57 15.91
C SER A 84 5.05 2.35 15.70
N THR A 85 4.40 2.10 14.57
CA THR A 85 3.11 2.67 14.20
C THR A 85 2.09 1.56 14.00
N VAL A 86 0.80 1.90 14.02
CA VAL A 86 -0.25 0.92 13.67
C VAL A 86 -0.08 0.47 12.21
N PHE A 87 0.22 1.43 11.31
CA PHE A 87 0.44 1.14 9.89
C PHE A 87 1.59 0.16 9.65
N GLY A 88 2.78 0.48 10.16
CA GLY A 88 3.94 -0.38 10.01
C GLY A 88 3.75 -1.74 10.66
N THR A 89 3.21 -1.76 11.89
CA THR A 89 3.06 -3.00 12.66
C THR A 89 1.98 -3.90 12.08
N ALA A 90 0.78 -3.40 11.77
CA ALA A 90 -0.31 -4.21 11.24
C ALA A 90 0.05 -4.81 9.87
N LEU A 91 0.59 -4.01 8.95
CA LEU A 91 0.89 -4.50 7.60
C LEU A 91 2.05 -5.49 7.58
N ASN A 92 3.14 -5.27 8.34
CA ASN A 92 4.24 -6.22 8.41
C ASN A 92 3.87 -7.49 9.20
N TYR A 93 2.99 -7.38 10.20
CA TYR A 93 2.38 -8.54 10.84
C TYR A 93 1.62 -9.41 9.83
N VAL A 94 0.79 -8.81 8.99
CA VAL A 94 0.05 -9.50 7.92
C VAL A 94 1.01 -10.18 6.95
N VAL A 95 2.08 -9.51 6.53
CA VAL A 95 3.12 -10.12 5.68
C VAL A 95 3.69 -11.39 6.30
N LEU A 96 4.09 -11.33 7.57
CA LEU A 96 4.65 -12.49 8.29
C LEU A 96 3.65 -13.65 8.34
N ARG A 97 2.37 -13.37 8.56
CA ARG A 97 1.33 -14.40 8.53
C ARG A 97 1.15 -15.01 7.12
N ILE A 98 1.18 -14.20 6.08
CA ILE A 98 1.09 -14.67 4.68
C ILE A 98 2.29 -15.54 4.30
N VAL A 99 3.50 -15.19 4.73
CA VAL A 99 4.69 -16.00 4.45
C VAL A 99 4.83 -17.23 5.33
N GLY A 100 3.91 -17.44 6.29
CA GLY A 100 3.77 -18.69 7.05
C GLY A 100 4.33 -18.64 8.46
N VAL A 101 4.65 -17.49 9.03
CA VAL A 101 5.05 -17.39 10.43
C VAL A 101 3.83 -17.64 11.32
N PRO A 102 3.87 -18.59 12.28
CA PRO A 102 2.73 -18.93 13.11
C PRO A 102 2.42 -17.82 14.14
N PRO A 103 1.16 -17.66 14.56
CA PRO A 103 0.73 -16.56 15.43
C PRO A 103 1.28 -16.60 16.85
N ASP A 104 1.73 -17.76 17.29
CA ASP A 104 2.34 -18.03 18.60
C ASP A 104 3.86 -17.84 18.61
N HIS A 105 4.48 -17.59 17.46
CA HIS A 105 5.90 -17.26 17.39
C HIS A 105 6.17 -16.02 18.26
N PRO A 106 7.24 -16.01 19.08
CA PRO A 106 7.52 -14.91 20.02
C PRO A 106 7.51 -13.52 19.39
N MET A 107 8.04 -13.37 18.18
CA MET A 107 7.97 -12.12 17.41
C MET A 107 6.52 -11.69 17.13
N MET A 108 5.66 -12.62 16.73
CA MET A 108 4.28 -12.34 16.40
C MET A 108 3.47 -11.96 17.64
N VAL A 109 3.72 -12.62 18.75
CA VAL A 109 3.09 -12.29 20.05
C VAL A 109 3.48 -10.88 20.46
N GLN A 110 4.77 -10.55 20.40
CA GLN A 110 5.26 -9.20 20.75
C GLN A 110 4.68 -8.13 19.83
N ALA A 111 4.73 -8.33 18.53
CA ALA A 111 4.18 -7.39 17.54
C ALA A 111 2.67 -7.18 17.71
N ARG A 112 1.91 -8.24 17.96
CA ARG A 112 0.46 -8.16 18.22
C ARG A 112 0.17 -7.40 19.50
N THR A 113 0.93 -7.64 20.57
CA THR A 113 0.80 -6.89 21.82
C THR A 113 1.03 -5.40 21.60
N THR A 114 2.06 -5.04 20.82
CA THR A 114 2.32 -3.65 20.45
C THR A 114 1.21 -3.07 19.61
N LEU A 115 0.72 -3.79 18.61
CA LEU A 115 -0.40 -3.36 17.77
C LEU A 115 -1.65 -3.06 18.62
N TRP A 116 -2.00 -3.94 19.56
CA TRP A 116 -3.15 -3.76 20.43
C TRP A 116 -2.96 -2.60 21.41
N ARG A 117 -1.76 -2.41 21.94
CA ARG A 117 -1.42 -1.24 22.76
C ARG A 117 -1.57 0.07 22.00
N LEU A 118 -1.31 0.08 20.70
CA LEU A 118 -1.51 1.24 19.83
C LEU A 118 -2.97 1.44 19.38
N GLY A 119 -3.89 0.55 19.75
CA GLY A 119 -5.33 0.64 19.45
C GLY A 119 -5.84 -0.36 18.40
N GLY A 120 -4.99 -1.26 17.90
CA GLY A 120 -5.37 -2.24 16.90
C GLY A 120 -5.49 -1.67 15.48
N ALA A 121 -5.76 -2.52 14.52
CA ALA A 121 -5.78 -2.15 13.11
C ALA A 121 -6.93 -1.20 12.71
N THR A 122 -7.91 -0.93 13.59
CA THR A 122 -8.92 0.12 13.35
C THR A 122 -8.30 1.50 13.24
N GLY A 123 -7.17 1.75 13.91
CA GLY A 123 -6.43 3.02 13.88
C GLY A 123 -5.52 3.23 12.68
N LEU A 124 -5.60 2.42 11.64
CA LEU A 124 -4.82 2.57 10.41
C LEU A 124 -5.16 3.87 9.68
N PRO A 125 -4.19 4.53 9.02
CA PRO A 125 -4.46 5.55 8.01
C PRO A 125 -5.11 4.93 6.76
N SER A 126 -5.66 5.77 5.89
CA SER A 126 -6.48 5.36 4.73
C SER A 126 -5.84 4.30 3.83
N TRP A 127 -4.53 4.37 3.60
CA TRP A 127 -3.83 3.40 2.76
C TRP A 127 -3.76 2.02 3.41
N GLY A 128 -3.53 1.96 4.71
CA GLY A 128 -3.54 0.70 5.44
C GLY A 128 -4.93 0.06 5.44
N LYS A 129 -5.98 0.86 5.65
CA LYS A 129 -7.37 0.42 5.58
C LYS A 129 -7.70 -0.19 4.22
N LEU A 130 -7.26 0.45 3.13
CA LEU A 130 -7.47 -0.06 1.78
C LEU A 130 -6.79 -1.43 1.58
N TRP A 131 -5.51 -1.58 1.94
CA TRP A 131 -4.81 -2.85 1.81
C TRP A 131 -5.50 -3.98 2.57
N LEU A 132 -5.95 -3.70 3.80
CA LEU A 132 -6.67 -4.68 4.59
C LEU A 132 -8.09 -4.95 4.07
N ALA A 133 -8.75 -3.96 3.45
CA ALA A 133 -10.04 -4.15 2.81
C ALA A 133 -9.93 -5.06 1.58
N LEU A 134 -8.88 -4.88 0.77
CA LEU A 134 -8.58 -5.78 -0.35
C LEU A 134 -8.33 -7.22 0.12
N LEU A 135 -7.62 -7.38 1.21
CA LEU A 135 -7.35 -8.68 1.84
C LEU A 135 -8.58 -9.28 2.55
N ASN A 136 -9.69 -8.55 2.64
CA ASN A 136 -10.90 -8.95 3.35
C ASN A 136 -10.74 -9.07 4.88
N VAL A 137 -9.83 -8.29 5.46
CA VAL A 137 -9.64 -8.20 6.92
C VAL A 137 -9.98 -6.82 7.49
N TYR A 138 -10.52 -5.91 6.68
CA TYR A 138 -11.07 -4.61 7.04
C TYR A 138 -12.35 -4.38 6.24
N ASP A 139 -13.37 -3.78 6.82
CA ASP A 139 -14.60 -3.55 6.07
C ASP A 139 -14.53 -2.24 5.26
N TRP A 140 -15.03 -2.27 4.01
CA TRP A 140 -15.09 -1.11 3.13
C TRP A 140 -15.90 0.06 3.71
N GLU A 141 -16.83 -0.22 4.62
CA GLU A 141 -17.57 0.84 5.32
C GLU A 141 -16.69 1.70 6.23
N GLY A 142 -15.54 1.18 6.65
CA GLY A 142 -14.53 1.90 7.41
C GLY A 142 -13.48 2.61 6.55
N VAL A 143 -13.58 2.54 5.23
CA VAL A 143 -12.69 3.22 4.28
C VAL A 143 -13.35 4.51 3.79
N HIS A 144 -12.58 5.60 3.68
CA HIS A 144 -13.08 6.83 3.06
C HIS A 144 -13.45 6.61 1.59
N PRO A 145 -14.51 7.27 1.10
CA PRO A 145 -14.90 7.18 -0.29
C PRO A 145 -13.80 7.63 -1.26
N ILE A 146 -13.57 6.82 -2.28
CA ILE A 146 -12.64 7.10 -3.38
C ILE A 146 -13.41 6.87 -4.69
N PRO A 147 -14.37 7.74 -5.03
CA PRO A 147 -15.27 7.51 -6.15
C PRO A 147 -14.51 7.56 -7.49
N PRO A 148 -14.58 6.50 -8.31
CA PRO A 148 -13.97 6.49 -9.64
C PRO A 148 -14.59 7.51 -10.60
N GLU A 149 -15.76 8.05 -10.29
CA GLU A 149 -16.45 9.11 -11.02
C GLU A 149 -15.63 10.40 -11.12
N LEU A 150 -14.69 10.63 -10.23
CA LEU A 150 -13.77 11.76 -10.29
C LEU A 150 -12.98 11.80 -11.63
N TRP A 151 -12.76 10.65 -12.26
CA TRP A 151 -12.07 10.55 -13.56
C TRP A 151 -12.96 10.89 -14.75
N LEU A 152 -14.25 11.14 -14.55
CA LEU A 152 -15.20 11.60 -15.56
C LEU A 152 -15.40 13.11 -15.55
N LEU A 153 -14.85 13.81 -14.57
CA LEU A 153 -14.98 15.26 -14.49
C LEU A 153 -14.37 15.91 -15.75
N PRO A 154 -14.93 17.01 -16.23
CA PRO A 154 -14.28 17.81 -17.28
C PRO A 154 -12.92 18.36 -16.80
N ASP A 155 -11.93 18.41 -17.69
CA ASP A 155 -10.57 18.88 -17.40
C ASP A 155 -10.50 20.30 -16.83
N ALA A 156 -11.51 21.12 -17.12
CA ALA A 156 -11.64 22.49 -16.61
C ALA A 156 -11.94 22.55 -15.10
N VAL A 157 -12.47 21.46 -14.51
CA VAL A 157 -12.86 21.43 -13.10
C VAL A 157 -11.61 21.47 -12.21
N PRO A 158 -11.54 22.40 -11.22
CA PRO A 158 -10.33 22.59 -10.39
C PRO A 158 -9.93 21.34 -9.58
N ILE A 159 -10.89 20.51 -9.19
CA ILE A 159 -10.66 19.30 -8.38
C ILE A 159 -10.33 18.06 -9.24
N HIS A 160 -10.29 18.19 -10.57
CA HIS A 160 -9.99 17.06 -11.45
C HIS A 160 -8.64 16.41 -11.09
N PRO A 161 -8.54 15.07 -11.02
CA PRO A 161 -7.33 14.38 -10.58
C PRO A 161 -6.06 14.69 -11.39
N TRP A 162 -6.16 15.09 -12.67
CA TRP A 162 -4.99 15.46 -13.46
C TRP A 162 -4.21 16.66 -12.89
N ARG A 163 -4.87 17.49 -12.05
CA ARG A 163 -4.26 18.65 -11.36
C ARG A 163 -3.53 18.25 -10.08
N TRP A 164 -3.74 17.03 -9.59
CA TRP A 164 -3.10 16.56 -8.39
C TRP A 164 -1.63 16.23 -8.64
N TRP A 165 -0.86 16.24 -7.57
CA TRP A 165 0.51 15.73 -7.62
C TRP A 165 0.55 14.31 -8.18
N VAL A 166 1.54 14.03 -9.05
CA VAL A 166 1.58 12.79 -9.83
C VAL A 166 1.51 11.53 -8.95
N HIS A 167 2.23 11.50 -7.81
CA HIS A 167 2.21 10.35 -6.91
C HIS A 167 0.82 10.13 -6.27
N THR A 168 0.10 11.20 -5.98
CA THR A 168 -1.27 11.09 -5.47
C THR A 168 -2.20 10.55 -6.54
N ARG A 169 -2.26 11.21 -7.71
CA ARG A 169 -3.23 10.82 -8.75
C ARG A 169 -3.02 9.40 -9.27
N MET A 170 -1.74 8.95 -9.42
CA MET A 170 -1.45 7.63 -9.96
C MET A 170 -1.74 6.50 -8.97
N VAL A 171 -1.70 6.77 -7.68
CA VAL A 171 -2.13 5.81 -6.64
C VAL A 171 -3.65 5.82 -6.49
N TYR A 172 -4.28 7.00 -6.50
CA TYR A 172 -5.73 7.12 -6.38
C TYR A 172 -6.49 6.59 -7.60
N LEU A 173 -5.85 6.48 -8.75
CA LEU A 173 -6.45 5.92 -9.96
C LEU A 173 -6.87 4.44 -9.75
N PRO A 174 -5.98 3.49 -9.47
CA PRO A 174 -6.37 2.12 -9.16
C PRO A 174 -7.13 1.99 -7.84
N MET A 175 -6.86 2.83 -6.84
CA MET A 175 -7.65 2.85 -5.59
C MET A 175 -9.11 3.15 -5.87
N GLY A 176 -9.42 4.12 -6.74
CA GLY A 176 -10.79 4.45 -7.13
C GLY A 176 -11.49 3.29 -7.83
N TYR A 177 -10.80 2.58 -8.72
CA TYR A 177 -11.35 1.39 -9.36
C TYR A 177 -11.68 0.30 -8.33
N LEU A 178 -10.72 -0.05 -7.46
CA LEU A 178 -10.87 -1.09 -6.43
C LEU A 178 -11.95 -0.74 -5.40
N TYR A 179 -12.04 0.54 -5.04
CA TYR A 179 -13.11 1.04 -4.19
C TYR A 179 -14.47 0.93 -4.87
N GLY A 180 -14.59 1.32 -6.13
CA GLY A 180 -15.83 1.21 -6.90
C GLY A 180 -16.31 -0.23 -7.03
N GLN A 181 -15.38 -1.17 -7.18
CA GLN A 181 -15.63 -2.61 -7.25
C GLN A 181 -15.95 -3.23 -5.88
N ARG A 182 -15.56 -2.58 -4.77
CA ARG A 182 -15.62 -3.16 -3.41
C ARG A 182 -14.97 -4.55 -3.35
N PHE A 183 -13.87 -4.71 -4.09
CA PHE A 183 -13.18 -5.98 -4.18
C PHE A 183 -12.76 -6.50 -2.81
N ARG A 184 -12.95 -7.80 -2.59
CA ARG A 184 -12.52 -8.53 -1.38
C ARG A 184 -11.88 -9.85 -1.81
N ALA A 185 -10.74 -10.17 -1.24
CA ALA A 185 -10.16 -11.50 -1.41
C ALA A 185 -11.05 -12.58 -0.78
N GLU A 186 -10.84 -13.81 -1.19
CA GLU A 186 -11.53 -14.97 -0.63
C GLU A 186 -11.31 -15.06 0.89
N GLU A 187 -12.37 -15.43 1.62
CA GLU A 187 -12.32 -15.63 3.05
C GLU A 187 -11.69 -17.00 3.38
N THR A 188 -10.37 -17.02 3.49
CA THR A 188 -9.59 -18.19 3.88
C THR A 188 -9.47 -18.32 5.40
N GLU A 189 -8.98 -19.46 5.89
CA GLU A 189 -8.66 -19.62 7.32
C GLU A 189 -7.62 -18.60 7.81
N LEU A 190 -6.69 -18.19 6.94
CA LEU A 190 -5.74 -17.12 7.27
C LEU A 190 -6.46 -15.77 7.45
N VAL A 191 -7.41 -15.44 6.58
CA VAL A 191 -8.20 -14.21 6.68
C VAL A 191 -9.00 -14.18 7.99
N LYS A 192 -9.65 -15.29 8.35
CA LYS A 192 -10.38 -15.42 9.63
C LYS A 192 -9.45 -15.25 10.83
N ALA A 193 -8.28 -15.91 10.79
CA ALA A 193 -7.28 -15.78 11.85
C ALA A 193 -6.78 -14.33 11.98
N LEU A 194 -6.47 -13.65 10.88
CA LEU A 194 -6.04 -12.25 10.88
C LEU A 194 -7.11 -11.32 11.47
N ARG A 195 -8.40 -11.57 11.20
CA ARG A 195 -9.49 -10.80 11.84
C ARG A 195 -9.49 -10.95 13.35
N ALA A 196 -9.15 -12.12 13.89
CA ALA A 196 -9.03 -12.32 15.33
C ALA A 196 -7.73 -11.73 15.91
N GLU A 197 -6.66 -11.67 15.13
CA GLU A 197 -5.33 -11.26 15.57
C GLU A 197 -5.12 -9.74 15.53
N LEU A 198 -5.71 -9.03 14.56
CA LEU A 198 -5.43 -7.61 14.30
C LEU A 198 -6.23 -6.64 15.17
N TYR A 199 -7.31 -7.10 15.77
CA TYR A 199 -8.24 -6.24 16.52
C TYR A 199 -8.36 -6.69 17.97
N PRO A 200 -8.33 -5.75 18.95
CA PRO A 200 -8.61 -6.08 20.34
C PRO A 200 -10.11 -6.34 20.59
N THR A 201 -10.99 -5.83 19.70
CA THR A 201 -12.44 -6.07 19.71
C THR A 201 -12.77 -7.13 18.67
N PRO A 202 -13.73 -8.05 18.90
CA PRO A 202 -14.18 -8.99 17.90
C PRO A 202 -14.56 -8.30 16.57
N TYR A 203 -14.16 -8.86 15.45
CA TYR A 203 -14.31 -8.24 14.12
C TYR A 203 -15.77 -7.85 13.81
N ASP A 204 -16.72 -8.70 14.21
CA ASP A 204 -18.15 -8.51 13.95
C ASP A 204 -18.81 -7.46 14.87
N GLU A 205 -18.13 -7.08 15.94
CA GLU A 205 -18.60 -6.03 16.87
C GLU A 205 -18.06 -4.64 16.51
N ILE A 206 -17.17 -4.54 15.53
CA ILE A 206 -16.59 -3.26 15.11
C ILE A 206 -17.61 -2.44 14.33
N HIS A 207 -17.91 -1.25 14.81
CA HIS A 207 -18.73 -0.29 14.04
C HIS A 207 -17.89 0.39 12.98
N TRP A 208 -17.81 -0.22 11.79
CA TRP A 208 -16.93 0.17 10.69
C TRP A 208 -17.12 1.60 10.19
N PRO A 209 -18.35 2.14 10.02
CA PRO A 209 -18.51 3.53 9.58
C PRO A 209 -17.85 4.55 10.50
N ALA A 210 -17.78 4.29 11.81
CA ALA A 210 -17.09 5.16 12.76
C ALA A 210 -15.56 5.13 12.62
N GLN A 211 -15.01 4.09 12.00
CA GLN A 211 -13.56 3.94 11.83
C GLN A 211 -12.98 4.76 10.68
N ARG A 212 -13.81 5.41 9.84
CA ARG A 212 -13.34 6.19 8.68
C ARG A 212 -12.30 7.24 9.07
N ASN A 213 -12.64 8.07 10.06
CA ASN A 213 -11.77 9.15 10.54
C ASN A 213 -10.82 8.71 11.67
N HIS A 214 -10.95 7.48 12.16
CA HIS A 214 -10.11 6.99 13.22
C HIS A 214 -8.70 6.69 12.73
N VAL A 215 -7.71 7.42 13.22
CA VAL A 215 -6.28 7.20 13.00
C VAL A 215 -5.58 7.23 14.35
N ALA A 216 -4.74 6.24 14.62
CA ALA A 216 -3.99 6.17 15.85
C ALA A 216 -3.02 7.36 15.99
N ALA A 217 -2.78 7.83 17.21
CA ALA A 217 -1.90 8.97 17.45
C ALA A 217 -0.49 8.78 16.89
N ALA A 218 0.03 7.55 16.90
CA ALA A 218 1.33 7.21 16.33
C ALA A 218 1.40 7.32 14.80
N ASP A 219 0.25 7.34 14.12
CA ASP A 219 0.13 7.41 12.66
C ASP A 219 -0.42 8.77 12.18
N LEU A 220 -0.72 9.68 13.09
CA LEU A 220 -1.30 10.97 12.77
C LEU A 220 -0.20 12.00 12.46
N TYR A 221 0.22 12.09 11.19
CA TYR A 221 1.22 13.06 10.75
C TYR A 221 0.65 14.44 10.47
N ALA A 222 -0.59 14.50 9.99
CA ALA A 222 -1.31 15.74 9.75
C ALA A 222 -2.79 15.54 10.10
N PRO A 223 -3.36 16.34 11.03
CA PRO A 223 -4.79 16.27 11.33
C PRO A 223 -5.61 16.72 10.12
N HIS A 224 -6.82 16.16 10.00
CA HIS A 224 -7.76 16.59 8.97
C HIS A 224 -8.13 18.07 9.16
N THR A 225 -8.25 18.77 8.04
CA THR A 225 -8.83 20.11 8.05
C THR A 225 -10.36 20.01 8.06
N ARG A 226 -11.06 21.01 8.60
CA ARG A 226 -12.53 21.06 8.56
C ARG A 226 -13.11 20.97 7.13
N VAL A 227 -12.36 21.49 6.14
CA VAL A 227 -12.74 21.40 4.71
C VAL A 227 -12.68 19.95 4.24
N LEU A 228 -11.64 19.21 4.61
CA LEU A 228 -11.50 17.80 4.26
C LEU A 228 -12.58 16.95 4.93
N ASP A 229 -12.88 17.21 6.20
CA ASP A 229 -13.97 16.51 6.91
C ASP A 229 -15.34 16.76 6.27
N ALA A 230 -15.63 18.01 5.86
CA ALA A 230 -16.83 18.35 5.11
C ALA A 230 -16.88 17.61 3.76
N LEU A 231 -15.77 17.55 3.03
CA LEU A 231 -15.68 16.81 1.78
C LEU A 231 -15.96 15.31 2.00
N PHE A 232 -15.36 14.70 2.99
CA PHE A 232 -15.62 13.29 3.33
C PHE A 232 -17.07 13.03 3.72
N CYS A 233 -17.72 13.98 4.40
CA CYS A 233 -19.14 13.91 4.70
C CYS A 233 -19.98 13.90 3.41
N VAL A 234 -19.71 14.83 2.49
CA VAL A 234 -20.40 14.93 1.18
C VAL A 234 -20.18 13.66 0.36
N LEU A 235 -18.94 13.18 0.25
CA LEU A 235 -18.63 11.94 -0.46
C LEU A 235 -19.30 10.73 0.19
N GLY A 236 -19.37 10.68 1.51
CA GLY A 236 -20.07 9.62 2.24
C GLY A 236 -21.60 9.61 1.96
N GLN A 237 -22.23 10.78 1.78
CA GLN A 237 -23.62 10.86 1.37
C GLN A 237 -23.80 10.44 -0.11
N TYR A 238 -22.89 10.87 -0.98
CA TYR A 238 -22.87 10.46 -2.38
C TYR A 238 -22.82 8.93 -2.53
N GLU A 239 -21.97 8.26 -1.77
CA GLU A 239 -21.85 6.79 -1.81
C GLU A 239 -23.15 6.05 -1.50
N ARG A 240 -24.04 6.63 -0.68
CA ARG A 240 -25.35 6.02 -0.35
C ARG A 240 -26.35 6.04 -1.51
N VAL A 241 -26.15 6.98 -2.44
CA VAL A 241 -27.11 7.25 -3.53
C VAL A 241 -26.44 7.32 -4.91
N HIS A 242 -25.21 6.81 -5.03
CA HIS A 242 -24.47 6.89 -6.28
C HIS A 242 -25.24 6.24 -7.44
N ILE A 243 -25.06 6.80 -8.64
CA ILE A 243 -25.70 6.29 -9.86
C ILE A 243 -24.83 5.17 -10.43
N GLY A 244 -25.36 3.93 -10.47
CA GLY A 244 -24.63 2.74 -10.93
C GLY A 244 -24.00 2.90 -12.31
N ALA A 245 -24.73 3.43 -13.29
CA ALA A 245 -24.21 3.67 -14.64
C ALA A 245 -23.03 4.67 -14.66
N LEU A 246 -23.05 5.68 -13.79
CA LEU A 246 -21.94 6.63 -13.66
C LEU A 246 -20.72 5.98 -12.97
N ARG A 247 -20.97 5.15 -11.95
CA ARG A 247 -19.94 4.34 -11.29
C ARG A 247 -19.23 3.43 -12.29
N GLU A 248 -19.97 2.70 -13.11
CA GLU A 248 -19.42 1.83 -14.15
C GLU A 248 -18.63 2.61 -15.19
N ALA A 249 -19.12 3.77 -15.63
CA ALA A 249 -18.39 4.63 -16.55
C ALA A 249 -17.08 5.14 -15.94
N GLY A 250 -17.10 5.55 -14.66
CA GLY A 250 -15.90 5.95 -13.91
C GLY A 250 -14.88 4.82 -13.79
N MET A 251 -15.32 3.63 -13.49
CA MET A 251 -14.47 2.45 -13.42
C MET A 251 -13.86 2.09 -14.79
N ARG A 252 -14.65 2.11 -15.87
CA ARG A 252 -14.11 1.92 -17.24
C ARG A 252 -13.06 2.96 -17.56
N ARG A 253 -13.33 4.23 -17.25
CA ARG A 253 -12.36 5.31 -17.48
C ARG A 253 -11.08 5.13 -16.68
N ALA A 254 -11.19 4.76 -15.41
CA ALA A 254 -10.02 4.47 -14.57
C ALA A 254 -9.20 3.30 -15.14
N TYR A 255 -9.85 2.23 -15.54
CA TYR A 255 -9.19 1.08 -16.18
C TYR A 255 -8.46 1.46 -17.47
N GLU A 256 -9.09 2.24 -18.38
CA GLU A 256 -8.43 2.74 -19.60
C GLU A 256 -7.14 3.52 -19.29
N LEU A 257 -7.16 4.34 -18.23
CA LEU A 257 -5.99 5.12 -17.82
C LEU A 257 -4.90 4.23 -17.22
N ILE A 258 -5.28 3.21 -16.45
CA ILE A 258 -4.34 2.18 -15.94
C ILE A 258 -3.65 1.47 -17.09
N VAL A 259 -4.41 1.01 -18.09
CA VAL A 259 -3.84 0.36 -19.27
C VAL A 259 -2.85 1.28 -20.02
N LYS A 260 -3.19 2.57 -20.15
CA LYS A 260 -2.29 3.56 -20.77
C LYS A 260 -1.02 3.78 -19.95
N GLU A 261 -1.11 3.83 -18.64
CA GLU A 261 0.07 3.91 -17.79
C GLU A 261 0.97 2.69 -17.97
N ASP A 262 0.40 1.49 -17.88
CA ASP A 262 1.15 0.23 -18.07
C ASP A 262 1.92 0.24 -19.39
N ILE A 263 1.26 0.59 -20.48
CA ILE A 263 1.88 0.63 -21.82
C ILE A 263 2.98 1.70 -21.88
N ASN A 264 2.67 2.93 -21.47
CA ASN A 264 3.58 4.07 -21.57
C ASN A 264 4.82 3.94 -20.69
N THR A 265 4.72 3.18 -19.59
CA THR A 265 5.84 2.93 -18.67
C THR A 265 6.48 1.57 -18.87
N SER A 266 6.10 0.81 -19.90
CA SER A 266 6.51 -0.59 -20.07
C SER A 266 6.27 -1.43 -18.83
N TYR A 267 5.14 -1.21 -18.16
CA TYR A 267 4.71 -1.87 -16.92
C TYR A 267 5.55 -1.56 -15.66
N GLN A 268 6.46 -0.60 -15.73
CA GLN A 268 7.18 -0.15 -14.53
C GLN A 268 6.29 0.64 -13.58
N CYS A 269 5.28 1.34 -14.14
CA CYS A 269 4.40 2.26 -13.44
C CYS A 269 5.18 3.42 -12.78
N LEU A 270 4.53 4.24 -11.97
CA LEU A 270 5.20 5.33 -11.28
C LEU A 270 6.05 4.84 -10.10
N GLY A 271 5.60 3.81 -9.40
CA GLY A 271 6.28 3.28 -8.23
C GLY A 271 5.66 1.99 -7.71
N PRO A 272 6.25 1.36 -6.68
CA PRO A 272 5.85 0.02 -6.23
C PRO A 272 4.39 -0.07 -5.78
N VAL A 273 3.88 0.95 -5.09
CA VAL A 273 2.51 0.95 -4.56
C VAL A 273 1.48 0.96 -5.69
N ASN A 274 1.60 1.92 -6.61
CA ASN A 274 0.62 1.99 -7.71
C ASN A 274 0.79 0.82 -8.68
N LYS A 275 2.01 0.32 -8.88
CA LYS A 275 2.25 -0.90 -9.66
C LYS A 275 1.45 -2.09 -9.12
N MET A 276 1.49 -2.34 -7.82
CA MET A 276 0.76 -3.45 -7.23
C MET A 276 -0.75 -3.25 -7.24
N LEU A 277 -1.23 -2.02 -7.10
CA LEU A 277 -2.66 -1.72 -7.26
C LEU A 277 -3.12 -1.88 -8.71
N ASN A 278 -2.34 -1.42 -9.70
CA ASN A 278 -2.60 -1.68 -11.11
C ASN A 278 -2.62 -3.18 -11.41
N TYR A 279 -1.65 -3.92 -10.87
CA TYR A 279 -1.56 -5.38 -10.99
C TYR A 279 -2.84 -6.08 -10.50
N ILE A 280 -3.39 -5.70 -9.34
CA ILE A 280 -4.64 -6.24 -8.82
C ILE A 280 -5.82 -5.89 -9.74
N VAL A 281 -5.90 -4.64 -10.24
CA VAL A 281 -6.95 -4.24 -11.18
C VAL A 281 -6.88 -5.05 -12.47
N ARG A 282 -5.68 -5.23 -13.04
CA ARG A 282 -5.46 -6.03 -14.25
C ARG A 282 -5.82 -7.50 -14.02
N TRP A 283 -5.49 -8.04 -12.85
CA TRP A 283 -5.89 -9.40 -12.49
C TRP A 283 -7.41 -9.57 -12.44
N ILE A 284 -8.13 -8.59 -11.87
CA ILE A 284 -9.60 -8.62 -11.79
C ILE A 284 -10.24 -8.55 -13.19
N VAL A 285 -9.73 -7.69 -14.07
CA VAL A 285 -10.37 -7.39 -15.36
C VAL A 285 -9.91 -8.35 -16.46
N ASP A 286 -8.60 -8.55 -16.57
CA ASP A 286 -8.01 -9.29 -17.69
C ASP A 286 -7.82 -10.78 -17.37
N GLY A 287 -7.88 -11.14 -16.08
CA GLY A 287 -7.67 -12.50 -15.59
C GLY A 287 -6.20 -12.87 -15.40
N PRO A 288 -5.97 -13.98 -14.64
CA PRO A 288 -4.63 -14.36 -14.17
C PRO A 288 -3.66 -14.79 -15.28
N ALA A 289 -4.15 -15.21 -16.44
CA ALA A 289 -3.33 -15.69 -17.57
C ALA A 289 -3.10 -14.62 -18.65
N SER A 290 -3.48 -13.37 -18.41
CA SER A 290 -3.34 -12.31 -19.41
C SER A 290 -1.87 -11.92 -19.64
N GLU A 291 -1.57 -11.39 -20.84
CA GLU A 291 -0.24 -10.86 -21.17
C GLU A 291 0.18 -9.76 -20.19
N ALA A 292 -0.76 -8.92 -19.76
CA ALA A 292 -0.52 -7.87 -18.78
C ALA A 292 0.04 -8.44 -17.47
N MET A 293 -0.53 -9.54 -16.97
CA MET A 293 -0.07 -10.20 -15.76
C MET A 293 1.35 -10.75 -15.90
N VAL A 294 1.64 -11.39 -17.04
CA VAL A 294 2.99 -11.89 -17.34
C VAL A 294 4.01 -10.75 -17.34
N ARG A 295 3.68 -9.64 -17.99
CA ARG A 295 4.56 -8.46 -18.05
C ARG A 295 4.77 -7.81 -16.70
N HIS A 296 3.72 -7.65 -15.90
CA HIS A 296 3.86 -7.13 -14.53
C HIS A 296 4.77 -8.02 -13.68
N LEU A 297 4.60 -9.35 -13.77
CA LEU A 297 5.40 -10.31 -12.99
C LEU A 297 6.85 -10.34 -13.45
N SER A 298 7.13 -10.22 -14.74
CA SER A 298 8.52 -10.21 -15.24
C SER A 298 9.35 -9.08 -14.63
N LEU A 299 8.72 -7.97 -14.27
CA LEU A 299 9.38 -6.82 -13.63
C LEU A 299 9.41 -6.88 -12.09
N ILE A 300 8.71 -7.85 -11.49
CA ILE A 300 8.77 -8.11 -10.04
C ILE A 300 9.96 -9.02 -9.71
N HIS A 301 10.37 -9.85 -10.66
CA HIS A 301 11.39 -10.88 -10.47
C HIS A 301 12.77 -10.53 -11.05
N ILE A 302 12.99 -9.30 -11.51
CA ILE A 302 14.30 -8.81 -11.96
C ILE A 302 15.15 -8.42 -10.77
#